data_3122314af84edc82f1241af2be410272
#
_entry.id   3122314af84edc82f1241af2be410272
#
_cell.length_a   1.000
_cell.length_b   1.000
_cell.length_c   1.000
_cell.angle_alpha   90.00
_cell.angle_beta   90.00
_cell.angle_gamma   90.00
#
_symmetry.space_group_name_H-M   'P 1'
#
loop_
_entity.id
_entity.type
_entity.pdbx_description
1 polymer ?
#
loop_
_entity_poly.entity_id
_entity_poly.type
_entity_poly.pdbx_seq_one_letter_code
_entity_poly.pdbx_strand_id
1 'polypeptide(L)'
;VRKSRSPDFDIDDALTEMLTGFGATVYDVAASLRAVEYPEDPQQWTDDDRERLARDVRERTKPIVLVANKADIAPAGNVDRLREETGAPVTATTADGELALRTAADAGVIAYHPGDGDFDVVGEVSDAQRDGLETIRELMAENSGTGVQTAINTVVYDTLDMITVYPVENETRWTDGSGAVLPDAFLLPRGSTPTDLAYAVHS
;
A
#
# COMPACT_ATOMS: atom_id res chain seq x y z
N VAL A 1 -20.85 25.11 -12.55
CA VAL A 1 -22.26 25.27 -12.86
C VAL A 1 -22.55 26.31 -13.95
N ARG A 2 -21.77 27.42 -14.06
CA ARG A 2 -21.97 28.44 -15.15
C ARG A 2 -21.31 28.04 -16.49
N LYS A 3 -20.35 27.14 -16.54
CA LYS A 3 -19.62 26.72 -17.75
C LYS A 3 -20.33 25.63 -18.57
N SER A 4 -21.28 24.86 -18.00
CA SER A 4 -21.95 23.73 -18.67
C SER A 4 -22.87 24.09 -19.85
N ARG A 5 -22.96 25.36 -20.20
CA ARG A 5 -23.76 25.84 -21.36
C ARG A 5 -22.89 26.23 -22.58
N SER A 6 -21.57 26.04 -22.49
CA SER A 6 -20.68 26.28 -23.63
C SER A 6 -20.67 25.05 -24.55
N PRO A 7 -20.68 25.22 -25.88
CA PRO A 7 -20.58 24.10 -26.82
C PRO A 7 -19.27 23.30 -26.67
N ASP A 8 -18.24 23.89 -26.04
CA ASP A 8 -16.93 23.28 -25.80
C ASP A 8 -16.78 22.83 -24.33
N PHE A 9 -17.88 22.64 -23.57
CA PHE A 9 -17.78 22.19 -22.18
C PHE A 9 -17.52 20.70 -22.13
N ASP A 10 -16.33 20.32 -21.67
CA ASP A 10 -15.96 18.96 -21.34
C ASP A 10 -16.05 18.76 -19.83
N ILE A 11 -16.88 17.82 -19.40
CA ILE A 11 -17.10 17.54 -17.98
C ILE A 11 -15.90 16.82 -17.37
N ASP A 12 -15.20 15.97 -18.13
CA ASP A 12 -14.04 15.24 -17.69
C ASP A 12 -12.91 16.21 -17.35
N ASP A 13 -12.66 17.18 -18.23
CA ASP A 13 -11.68 18.24 -18.02
C ASP A 13 -12.03 19.14 -16.83
N ALA A 14 -13.30 19.57 -16.74
CA ALA A 14 -13.74 20.45 -15.67
C ALA A 14 -13.68 19.79 -14.29
N LEU A 15 -14.02 18.51 -14.19
CA LEU A 15 -13.92 17.75 -12.94
C LEU A 15 -12.46 17.44 -12.62
N THR A 16 -11.64 17.13 -13.61
CA THR A 16 -10.21 16.90 -13.41
C THR A 16 -9.53 18.14 -12.85
N GLU A 17 -9.80 19.33 -13.42
CA GLU A 17 -9.27 20.61 -12.90
C GLU A 17 -9.64 20.83 -11.44
N MET A 18 -10.89 20.52 -11.06
CA MET A 18 -11.36 20.65 -9.69
C MET A 18 -10.76 19.64 -8.72
N LEU A 19 -10.48 18.42 -9.19
CA LEU A 19 -10.07 17.28 -8.36
C LEU A 19 -8.57 17.02 -8.40
N THR A 20 -7.81 17.73 -9.25
CA THR A 20 -6.33 17.62 -9.33
C THR A 20 -5.66 17.82 -7.96
N GLY A 21 -6.15 18.74 -7.13
CA GLY A 21 -5.66 18.96 -5.78
C GLY A 21 -5.81 17.76 -4.84
N PHE A 22 -6.67 16.80 -5.19
CA PHE A 22 -6.86 15.53 -4.48
C PHE A 22 -6.09 14.37 -5.12
N GLY A 23 -5.34 14.63 -6.19
CA GLY A 23 -4.56 13.63 -6.91
C GLY A 23 -5.34 12.89 -8.01
N ALA A 24 -6.56 13.31 -8.33
CA ALA A 24 -7.33 12.70 -9.41
C ALA A 24 -6.73 13.06 -10.79
N THR A 25 -6.64 12.06 -11.65
CA THR A 25 -6.25 12.22 -13.05
C THR A 25 -7.48 12.24 -13.96
N VAL A 26 -7.30 12.65 -15.20
CA VAL A 26 -8.36 12.58 -16.22
C VAL A 26 -8.87 11.14 -16.40
N TYR A 27 -8.00 10.16 -16.26
CA TYR A 27 -8.38 8.75 -16.37
C TYR A 27 -9.27 8.29 -15.22
N ASP A 28 -9.00 8.74 -14.00
CA ASP A 28 -9.81 8.41 -12.81
C ASP A 28 -11.22 9.01 -12.95
N VAL A 29 -11.30 10.27 -13.33
CA VAL A 29 -12.57 10.97 -13.54
C VAL A 29 -13.38 10.31 -14.66
N ALA A 30 -12.76 10.06 -15.81
CA ALA A 30 -13.43 9.44 -16.94
C ALA A 30 -13.86 7.98 -16.64
N ALA A 31 -13.08 7.23 -15.86
CA ALA A 31 -13.46 5.89 -15.41
C ALA A 31 -14.65 5.93 -14.44
N SER A 32 -14.67 6.91 -13.52
CA SER A 32 -15.77 7.10 -12.56
C SER A 32 -17.07 7.52 -13.26
N LEU A 33 -16.98 8.39 -14.24
CA LEU A 33 -18.15 8.81 -15.05
C LEU A 33 -18.72 7.67 -15.89
N ARG A 34 -17.87 6.75 -16.36
CA ARG A 34 -18.31 5.56 -17.12
C ARG A 34 -18.85 4.43 -16.25
N ALA A 35 -18.49 4.40 -14.97
CA ALA A 35 -18.91 3.32 -14.06
C ALA A 35 -20.41 3.35 -13.75
N VAL A 36 -21.06 4.51 -13.89
CA VAL A 36 -22.47 4.72 -13.63
C VAL A 36 -23.05 5.59 -14.74
N GLU A 37 -24.30 5.33 -15.13
CA GLU A 37 -25.03 6.23 -16.03
C GLU A 37 -25.43 7.50 -15.27
N TYR A 38 -24.87 8.63 -15.66
CA TYR A 38 -25.24 9.96 -15.18
C TYR A 38 -26.04 10.71 -16.26
N PRO A 39 -26.95 11.63 -15.89
CA PRO A 39 -27.56 12.55 -16.86
C PRO A 39 -26.46 13.31 -17.63
N GLU A 40 -26.65 13.45 -18.96
CA GLU A 40 -25.69 14.17 -19.82
C GLU A 40 -25.45 15.62 -19.37
N ASP A 41 -26.51 16.29 -18.87
CA ASP A 41 -26.39 17.63 -18.30
C ASP A 41 -26.10 17.56 -16.81
N PRO A 42 -24.89 17.97 -16.34
CA PRO A 42 -24.54 17.99 -14.92
C PRO A 42 -25.44 18.84 -14.03
N GLN A 43 -26.25 19.73 -14.61
CA GLN A 43 -27.23 20.51 -13.86
C GLN A 43 -28.43 19.66 -13.39
N GLN A 44 -28.65 18.53 -14.04
CA GLN A 44 -29.70 17.56 -13.67
C GLN A 44 -29.25 16.56 -12.63
N TRP A 45 -27.95 16.56 -12.27
CA TRP A 45 -27.43 15.65 -11.27
C TRP A 45 -28.04 15.95 -9.89
N THR A 46 -28.53 14.92 -9.27
CA THR A 46 -29.00 14.94 -7.89
C THR A 46 -27.80 15.01 -6.93
N ASP A 47 -28.06 15.24 -5.66
CA ASP A 47 -27.00 15.19 -4.63
C ASP A 47 -26.46 13.76 -4.47
N ASP A 48 -27.30 12.73 -4.66
CA ASP A 48 -26.89 11.33 -4.66
C ASP A 48 -25.93 11.00 -5.83
N ASP A 49 -26.17 11.54 -7.01
CA ASP A 49 -25.26 11.39 -8.16
C ASP A 49 -23.88 12.00 -7.86
N ARG A 50 -23.86 13.18 -7.27
CA ARG A 50 -22.62 13.88 -6.89
C ARG A 50 -21.86 13.12 -5.80
N GLU A 51 -22.57 12.63 -4.78
CA GLU A 51 -21.96 11.83 -3.70
C GLU A 51 -21.40 10.53 -4.23
N ARG A 52 -22.10 9.85 -5.11
CA ARG A 52 -21.68 8.61 -5.77
C ARG A 52 -20.41 8.83 -6.59
N LEU A 53 -20.37 9.87 -7.41
CA LEU A 53 -19.18 10.24 -8.18
C LEU A 53 -17.99 10.57 -7.27
N ALA A 54 -18.22 11.39 -6.25
CA ALA A 54 -17.16 11.77 -5.31
C ALA A 54 -16.59 10.56 -4.57
N ARG A 55 -17.44 9.60 -4.21
CA ARG A 55 -17.03 8.35 -3.56
C ARG A 55 -16.19 7.49 -4.50
N ASP A 56 -16.62 7.28 -5.74
CA ASP A 56 -15.93 6.46 -6.72
C ASP A 56 -14.55 7.08 -7.09
N VAL A 57 -14.49 8.38 -7.33
CA VAL A 57 -13.23 9.09 -7.58
C VAL A 57 -12.29 8.97 -6.36
N ARG A 58 -12.81 9.12 -5.14
CA ARG A 58 -12.01 8.97 -3.92
C ARG A 58 -11.47 7.55 -3.79
N GLU A 59 -12.27 6.53 -4.07
CA GLU A 59 -11.86 5.13 -3.99
C GLU A 59 -10.76 4.79 -4.98
N ARG A 60 -10.81 5.36 -6.19
CA ARG A 60 -9.76 5.20 -7.20
C ARG A 60 -8.48 5.94 -6.86
N THR A 61 -8.58 7.16 -6.37
CA THR A 61 -7.42 8.03 -6.12
C THR A 61 -6.77 7.83 -4.77
N LYS A 62 -7.54 7.37 -3.77
CA LYS A 62 -7.08 7.15 -2.39
C LYS A 62 -7.65 5.84 -1.84
N PRO A 63 -7.21 4.71 -2.36
CA PRO A 63 -7.62 3.42 -1.84
C PRO A 63 -7.21 3.28 -0.36
N ILE A 64 -8.04 2.58 0.42
CA ILE A 64 -7.82 2.35 1.84
C ILE A 64 -7.55 0.86 2.02
N VAL A 65 -6.43 0.55 2.67
CA VAL A 65 -6.10 -0.79 3.13
C VAL A 65 -6.29 -0.86 4.64
N LEU A 66 -6.92 -1.91 5.12
CA LEU A 66 -7.17 -2.11 6.53
C LEU A 66 -6.10 -3.01 7.14
N VAL A 67 -5.48 -2.50 8.21
CA VAL A 67 -4.46 -3.23 8.98
C VAL A 67 -4.94 -3.39 10.41
N ALA A 68 -5.25 -4.64 10.80
CA ALA A 68 -5.66 -4.98 12.16
C ALA A 68 -4.42 -5.19 13.03
N ASN A 69 -3.91 -4.11 13.61
CA ASN A 69 -2.77 -4.19 14.52
C ASN A 69 -3.15 -4.76 15.89
N LYS A 70 -2.14 -5.25 16.62
CA LYS A 70 -2.29 -5.95 17.91
C LYS A 70 -3.05 -7.27 17.77
N ALA A 71 -2.81 -7.99 16.68
CA ALA A 71 -3.42 -9.30 16.46
C ALA A 71 -2.98 -10.33 17.51
N ASP A 72 -1.81 -10.13 18.12
CA ASP A 72 -1.23 -10.92 19.22
C ASP A 72 -2.05 -10.92 20.50
N ILE A 73 -2.79 -9.86 20.77
CA ILE A 73 -3.62 -9.72 21.98
C ILE A 73 -5.12 -9.58 21.67
N ALA A 74 -5.48 -9.61 20.39
CA ALA A 74 -6.87 -9.47 19.98
C ALA A 74 -7.65 -10.76 20.26
N PRO A 75 -8.94 -10.65 20.65
CA PRO A 75 -9.81 -11.83 20.75
C PRO A 75 -9.86 -12.60 19.42
N ALA A 76 -9.88 -13.92 19.49
CA ALA A 76 -9.99 -14.78 18.31
C ALA A 76 -11.20 -14.39 17.44
N GLY A 77 -11.04 -14.42 16.13
CA GLY A 77 -12.07 -14.09 15.16
C GLY A 77 -12.31 -12.59 14.93
N ASN A 78 -11.61 -11.68 15.64
CA ASN A 78 -11.78 -10.23 15.41
C ASN A 78 -11.38 -9.81 13.98
N VAL A 79 -10.30 -10.38 13.43
CA VAL A 79 -9.85 -10.08 12.08
C VAL A 79 -10.86 -10.56 11.04
N ASP A 80 -11.40 -11.76 11.23
CA ASP A 80 -12.41 -12.33 10.32
C ASP A 80 -13.70 -11.53 10.36
N ARG A 81 -14.14 -11.11 11.55
CA ARG A 81 -15.28 -10.22 11.70
C ARG A 81 -15.06 -8.88 10.97
N LEU A 82 -13.87 -8.28 11.07
CA LEU A 82 -13.55 -7.06 10.33
C LEU A 82 -13.61 -7.28 8.82
N ARG A 83 -13.13 -8.41 8.31
CA ARG A 83 -13.23 -8.77 6.88
C ARG A 83 -14.68 -8.89 6.44
N GLU A 84 -15.51 -9.55 7.24
CA GLU A 84 -16.93 -9.73 6.94
C GLU A 84 -17.71 -8.40 6.98
N GLU A 85 -17.49 -7.58 8.02
CA GLU A 85 -18.20 -6.31 8.19
C GLU A 85 -17.81 -5.24 7.16
N THR A 86 -16.54 -5.22 6.73
CA THR A 86 -16.04 -4.19 5.81
C THR A 86 -16.08 -4.62 4.35
N GLY A 87 -16.10 -5.92 4.07
CA GLY A 87 -15.94 -6.47 2.73
C GLY A 87 -14.59 -6.16 2.08
N ALA A 88 -13.64 -5.59 2.85
CA ALA A 88 -12.32 -5.19 2.40
C ALA A 88 -11.24 -6.19 2.85
N PRO A 89 -10.11 -6.30 2.14
CA PRO A 89 -8.96 -7.03 2.63
C PRO A 89 -8.45 -6.44 3.95
N VAL A 90 -8.29 -7.29 4.97
CA VAL A 90 -7.74 -6.91 6.28
C VAL A 90 -6.50 -7.76 6.55
N THR A 91 -5.37 -7.12 6.78
CA THR A 91 -4.13 -7.78 7.18
C THR A 91 -3.99 -7.74 8.70
N ALA A 92 -3.86 -8.90 9.32
CA ALA A 92 -3.54 -9.01 10.74
C ALA A 92 -2.05 -8.67 10.96
N THR A 93 -1.74 -7.85 11.94
CA THR A 93 -0.35 -7.45 12.24
C THR A 93 -0.07 -7.40 13.72
N THR A 94 1.20 -7.61 14.08
CA THR A 94 1.77 -7.26 15.39
C THR A 94 2.98 -6.35 15.18
N ALA A 95 2.77 -5.05 15.24
CA ALA A 95 3.86 -4.07 15.07
C ALA A 95 4.86 -4.14 16.24
N ASP A 96 4.39 -4.42 17.45
CA ASP A 96 5.27 -4.60 18.61
C ASP A 96 6.12 -5.87 18.49
N GLY A 97 5.56 -6.97 17.94
CA GLY A 97 6.30 -8.18 17.63
C GLY A 97 7.37 -7.96 16.56
N GLU A 98 7.04 -7.25 15.48
CA GLU A 98 8.01 -6.87 14.45
C GLU A 98 9.16 -6.04 15.03
N LEU A 99 8.84 -5.04 15.86
CA LEU A 99 9.85 -4.20 16.50
C LEU A 99 10.75 -5.00 17.43
N ALA A 100 10.17 -5.94 18.20
CA ALA A 100 10.92 -6.82 19.10
C ALA A 100 11.89 -7.72 18.32
N LEU A 101 11.44 -8.33 17.22
CA LEU A 101 12.29 -9.16 16.36
C LEU A 101 13.43 -8.37 15.74
N ARG A 102 13.17 -7.19 15.20
CA ARG A 102 14.21 -6.32 14.64
C ARG A 102 15.24 -5.93 15.70
N THR A 103 14.78 -5.53 16.89
CA THR A 103 15.66 -5.17 18.00
C THR A 103 16.54 -6.35 18.44
N ALA A 104 15.98 -7.56 18.50
CA ALA A 104 16.72 -8.77 18.84
C ALA A 104 17.72 -9.18 17.73
N ALA A 105 17.36 -8.97 16.47
CA ALA A 105 18.26 -9.21 15.33
C ALA A 105 19.42 -8.22 15.30
N ASP A 106 19.16 -6.93 15.51
CA ASP A 106 20.20 -5.88 15.61
C ASP A 106 21.16 -6.13 16.77
N ALA A 107 20.66 -6.72 17.86
CA ALA A 107 21.48 -7.14 19.00
C ALA A 107 22.24 -8.47 18.75
N GLY A 108 22.06 -9.13 17.61
CA GLY A 108 22.69 -10.40 17.27
C GLY A 108 22.16 -11.58 18.09
N VAL A 109 20.97 -11.47 18.67
CA VAL A 109 20.34 -12.52 19.49
C VAL A 109 19.58 -13.51 18.62
N ILE A 110 18.99 -13.02 17.54
CA ILE A 110 18.30 -13.85 16.54
C ILE A 110 18.79 -13.53 15.13
N ALA A 111 18.60 -14.47 14.20
CA ALA A 111 18.68 -14.23 12.77
C ALA A 111 17.24 -14.05 12.25
N TYR A 112 16.91 -12.84 11.81
CA TYR A 112 15.60 -12.47 11.29
C TYR A 112 15.73 -11.37 10.25
N HIS A 113 14.99 -11.50 9.14
CA HIS A 113 14.81 -10.43 8.18
C HIS A 113 13.33 -10.06 8.10
N PRO A 114 13.00 -8.75 7.97
CA PRO A 114 11.62 -8.30 7.85
C PRO A 114 10.88 -9.02 6.71
N GLY A 115 9.78 -9.70 7.07
CA GLY A 115 9.00 -10.49 6.11
C GLY A 115 9.24 -12.00 6.18
N ASP A 116 10.25 -12.44 6.93
CA ASP A 116 10.43 -13.87 7.19
C ASP A 116 9.24 -14.44 7.99
N GLY A 117 8.89 -15.68 7.70
CA GLY A 117 7.80 -16.38 8.40
C GLY A 117 8.23 -16.99 9.75
N ASP A 118 9.52 -16.99 10.07
CA ASP A 118 10.12 -17.49 11.31
C ASP A 118 11.49 -16.81 11.51
N PHE A 119 12.17 -17.13 12.61
CA PHE A 119 13.50 -16.64 12.97
C PHE A 119 14.31 -17.72 13.70
N ASP A 120 15.63 -17.63 13.66
CA ASP A 120 16.53 -18.51 14.40
C ASP A 120 17.12 -17.80 15.61
N VAL A 121 17.14 -18.45 16.78
CA VAL A 121 17.86 -17.95 17.95
C VAL A 121 19.33 -18.33 17.82
N VAL A 122 20.21 -17.33 17.70
CA VAL A 122 21.65 -17.52 17.46
C VAL A 122 22.50 -17.04 18.62
N GLY A 123 21.95 -16.24 19.54
CA GLY A 123 22.63 -15.73 20.73
C GLY A 123 22.09 -16.32 22.03
N GLU A 124 22.63 -15.84 23.15
CA GLU A 124 22.11 -16.19 24.47
C GLU A 124 20.84 -15.37 24.79
N VAL A 125 19.83 -16.06 25.27
CA VAL A 125 18.54 -15.46 25.67
C VAL A 125 18.20 -15.86 27.10
N SER A 126 17.67 -14.94 27.88
CA SER A 126 17.07 -15.23 29.18
C SER A 126 15.74 -15.99 29.00
N ASP A 127 15.25 -16.62 30.07
CA ASP A 127 13.98 -17.35 30.04
C ASP A 127 12.82 -16.44 29.62
N ALA A 128 12.76 -15.21 30.17
CA ALA A 128 11.73 -14.24 29.82
C ALA A 128 11.78 -13.79 28.34
N GLN A 129 13.00 -13.66 27.77
CA GLN A 129 13.14 -13.37 26.34
C GLN A 129 12.72 -14.56 25.48
N ARG A 130 13.03 -15.79 25.91
CA ARG A 130 12.61 -17.01 25.23
C ARG A 130 11.09 -17.13 25.17
N ASP A 131 10.42 -16.92 26.31
CA ASP A 131 8.95 -16.96 26.38
C ASP A 131 8.31 -15.90 25.47
N GLY A 132 8.87 -14.68 25.46
CA GLY A 132 8.40 -13.62 24.55
C GLY A 132 8.60 -13.95 23.07
N LEU A 133 9.76 -14.50 22.71
CA LEU A 133 10.07 -14.92 21.35
C LEU A 133 9.17 -16.08 20.90
N GLU A 134 8.86 -17.03 21.79
CA GLU A 134 7.96 -18.14 21.46
C GLU A 134 6.52 -17.66 21.20
N THR A 135 6.03 -16.72 22.02
CA THR A 135 4.73 -16.07 21.77
C THR A 135 4.65 -15.40 20.39
N ILE A 136 5.72 -14.70 19.99
CA ILE A 136 5.79 -14.09 18.66
C ILE A 136 5.84 -15.17 17.57
N ARG A 137 6.58 -16.26 17.78
CA ARG A 137 6.69 -17.37 16.82
C ARG A 137 5.34 -18.05 16.58
N GLU A 138 4.56 -18.31 17.64
CA GLU A 138 3.21 -18.87 17.53
C GLU A 138 2.32 -17.99 16.64
N LEU A 139 2.34 -16.67 16.86
CA LEU A 139 1.59 -15.73 16.04
C LEU A 139 2.07 -15.70 14.58
N MET A 140 3.39 -15.73 14.35
CA MET A 140 3.97 -15.77 13.02
C MET A 140 3.56 -17.04 12.26
N ALA A 141 3.46 -18.17 12.95
CA ALA A 141 3.01 -19.43 12.35
C ALA A 141 1.56 -19.35 11.86
N GLU A 142 0.69 -18.65 12.58
CA GLU A 142 -0.72 -18.45 12.20
C GLU A 142 -0.89 -17.47 11.03
N ASN A 143 -0.03 -16.44 10.93
CA ASN A 143 -0.18 -15.34 9.98
C ASN A 143 0.90 -15.30 8.88
N SER A 144 1.78 -16.30 8.82
CA SER A 144 2.93 -16.34 7.89
C SER A 144 3.88 -15.13 8.08
N GLY A 145 4.14 -14.77 9.34
CA GLY A 145 4.98 -13.65 9.74
C GLY A 145 4.25 -12.66 10.64
N THR A 146 4.87 -11.52 10.94
CA THR A 146 4.27 -10.46 11.79
C THR A 146 3.14 -9.69 11.10
N GLY A 147 2.93 -9.90 9.81
CA GLY A 147 1.94 -9.21 8.99
C GLY A 147 2.36 -7.81 8.53
N VAL A 148 3.38 -7.19 9.12
CA VAL A 148 3.80 -5.82 8.79
C VAL A 148 4.30 -5.73 7.33
N GLN A 149 5.19 -6.64 6.92
CA GLN A 149 5.69 -6.67 5.55
C GLN A 149 4.57 -7.00 4.54
N THR A 150 3.67 -7.92 4.91
CA THR A 150 2.49 -8.25 4.10
C THR A 150 1.61 -7.02 3.89
N ALA A 151 1.33 -6.24 4.93
CA ALA A 151 0.54 -5.02 4.82
C ALA A 151 1.19 -4.00 3.87
N ILE A 152 2.51 -3.80 3.98
CA ILE A 152 3.27 -2.90 3.09
C ILE A 152 3.20 -3.41 1.64
N ASN A 153 3.44 -4.70 1.42
CA ASN A 153 3.40 -5.31 0.09
C ASN A 153 2.01 -5.18 -0.54
N THR A 154 0.94 -5.42 0.23
CA THR A 154 -0.43 -5.24 -0.23
C THR A 154 -0.71 -3.80 -0.67
N VAL A 155 -0.25 -2.81 0.09
CA VAL A 155 -0.39 -1.40 -0.32
C VAL A 155 0.37 -1.13 -1.62
N VAL A 156 1.64 -1.50 -1.68
CA VAL A 156 2.54 -1.11 -2.77
C VAL A 156 2.22 -1.88 -4.05
N TYR A 157 2.13 -3.20 -3.96
CA TYR A 157 2.08 -4.05 -5.16
C TYR A 157 0.66 -4.39 -5.59
N ASP A 158 -0.27 -4.60 -4.64
CA ASP A 158 -1.63 -5.03 -4.97
C ASP A 158 -2.59 -3.84 -5.10
N THR A 159 -2.48 -2.83 -4.20
CA THR A 159 -3.42 -1.72 -4.14
C THR A 159 -3.01 -0.56 -5.06
N LEU A 160 -1.74 -0.19 -5.05
CA LEU A 160 -1.20 0.90 -5.87
C LEU A 160 -0.64 0.40 -7.21
N ASP A 161 -0.59 -0.91 -7.43
CA ASP A 161 -0.05 -1.57 -8.63
C ASP A 161 1.32 -1.02 -9.05
N MET A 162 2.21 -0.89 -8.07
CA MET A 162 3.56 -0.39 -8.29
C MET A 162 4.55 -1.53 -8.52
N ILE A 163 5.71 -1.17 -9.08
CA ILE A 163 6.89 -2.03 -9.18
C ILE A 163 8.06 -1.35 -8.48
N THR A 164 8.94 -2.16 -7.89
CA THR A 164 10.21 -1.66 -7.36
C THR A 164 11.28 -1.78 -8.42
N VAL A 165 11.98 -0.68 -8.70
CA VAL A 165 13.05 -0.60 -9.69
C VAL A 165 14.33 -0.12 -9.02
N TYR A 166 15.42 -0.81 -9.30
CA TYR A 166 16.75 -0.49 -8.76
C TYR A 166 17.64 0.01 -9.88
N PRO A 167 17.95 1.33 -9.94
CA PRO A 167 18.90 1.85 -10.91
C PRO A 167 20.32 1.41 -10.54
N VAL A 168 20.98 0.71 -11.45
CA VAL A 168 22.35 0.23 -11.25
C VAL A 168 23.20 0.52 -12.48
N GLU A 169 24.49 0.78 -12.31
CA GLU A 169 25.44 0.92 -13.42
C GLU A 169 25.98 -0.45 -13.88
N ASN A 170 26.06 -1.41 -12.96
CA ASN A 170 26.50 -2.77 -13.24
C ASN A 170 25.40 -3.78 -12.98
N GLU A 171 24.77 -4.25 -14.04
CA GLU A 171 23.65 -5.22 -13.98
C GLU A 171 24.04 -6.61 -13.48
N THR A 172 25.32 -6.99 -13.59
CA THR A 172 25.80 -8.31 -13.11
C THR A 172 26.08 -8.31 -11.61
N ARG A 173 26.56 -7.19 -11.08
CA ARG A 173 26.91 -7.04 -9.66
C ARG A 173 25.84 -6.30 -8.87
N TRP A 174 24.85 -5.72 -9.57
CA TRP A 174 23.79 -4.88 -9.01
C TRP A 174 24.34 -3.69 -8.21
N THR A 175 25.40 -3.06 -8.73
CA THR A 175 26.08 -1.96 -8.06
C THR A 175 25.91 -0.65 -8.81
N ASP A 176 26.00 0.47 -8.08
CA ASP A 176 26.25 1.78 -8.64
C ASP A 176 27.72 1.97 -9.04
N GLY A 177 28.08 3.19 -9.51
CA GLY A 177 29.44 3.56 -9.86
C GLY A 177 30.43 3.59 -8.69
N SER A 178 29.95 3.65 -7.45
CA SER A 178 30.76 3.57 -6.23
C SER A 178 30.99 2.14 -5.74
N GLY A 179 30.28 1.17 -6.30
CA GLY A 179 30.30 -0.23 -5.91
C GLY A 179 29.29 -0.60 -4.79
N ALA A 180 28.40 0.31 -4.43
CA ALA A 180 27.31 0.00 -3.50
C ALA A 180 26.26 -0.89 -4.16
N VAL A 181 25.86 -1.96 -3.48
CA VAL A 181 24.88 -2.94 -3.98
C VAL A 181 23.47 -2.41 -3.73
N LEU A 182 22.66 -2.29 -4.81
CA LEU A 182 21.27 -1.82 -4.79
C LEU A 182 21.07 -0.58 -3.88
N PRO A 183 21.80 0.53 -4.12
CA PRO A 183 21.86 1.66 -3.19
C PRO A 183 20.53 2.39 -3.08
N ASP A 184 19.73 2.38 -4.16
CA ASP A 184 18.47 3.10 -4.26
C ASP A 184 17.37 2.18 -4.79
N ALA A 185 16.15 2.37 -4.27
CA ALA A 185 14.94 1.71 -4.75
C ALA A 185 13.88 2.77 -5.10
N PHE A 186 13.35 2.71 -6.30
CA PHE A 186 12.29 3.58 -6.78
C PHE A 186 11.00 2.79 -6.95
N LEU A 187 9.88 3.36 -6.47
CA LEU A 187 8.55 2.84 -6.73
C LEU A 187 7.99 3.55 -7.97
N LEU A 188 7.65 2.78 -8.98
CA LEU A 188 7.04 3.27 -10.21
C LEU A 188 5.72 2.53 -10.49
N PRO A 189 4.72 3.16 -11.12
CA PRO A 189 3.53 2.46 -11.58
C PRO A 189 3.89 1.28 -12.49
N ARG A 190 3.14 0.19 -12.43
CA ARG A 190 3.32 -0.93 -13.34
C ARG A 190 3.11 -0.47 -14.78
N GLY A 191 4.03 -0.88 -15.67
CA GLY A 191 4.04 -0.45 -17.06
C GLY A 191 4.88 0.80 -17.34
N SER A 192 5.53 1.38 -16.32
CA SER A 192 6.49 2.47 -16.50
C SER A 192 7.66 2.05 -17.39
N THR A 193 8.18 3.02 -18.12
CA THR A 193 9.28 2.87 -19.07
C THR A 193 10.63 3.26 -18.45
N PRO A 194 11.77 2.90 -19.06
CA PRO A 194 13.09 3.41 -18.63
C PRO A 194 13.18 4.95 -18.62
N THR A 195 12.40 5.62 -19.45
CA THR A 195 12.34 7.10 -19.48
C THR A 195 11.68 7.63 -18.21
N ASP A 196 10.61 6.97 -17.72
CA ASP A 196 9.93 7.36 -16.48
C ASP A 196 10.88 7.18 -15.27
N LEU A 197 11.67 6.11 -15.25
CA LEU A 197 12.71 5.93 -14.24
C LEU A 197 13.77 7.05 -14.31
N ALA A 198 14.23 7.42 -15.51
CA ALA A 198 15.21 8.49 -15.65
C ALA A 198 14.68 9.83 -15.09
N TYR A 199 13.43 10.15 -15.32
CA TYR A 199 12.80 11.33 -14.72
C TYR A 199 12.71 11.21 -13.19
N ALA A 200 12.33 10.05 -12.65
CA ALA A 200 12.22 9.85 -11.21
C ALA A 200 13.57 9.97 -10.48
N VAL A 201 14.67 9.57 -11.15
CA VAL A 201 16.04 9.67 -10.58
C VAL A 201 16.59 11.10 -10.62
N HIS A 202 16.15 11.92 -11.58
CA HIS A 202 16.71 13.26 -11.83
C HIS A 202 15.78 14.42 -11.46
N SER A 203 14.66 14.17 -10.80
CA SER A 203 13.68 15.19 -10.38
C SER A 203 13.91 15.76 -8.96
#